data_2f34f4e2cf523a01eec993ea29d8a7bd
#
_entry.id   2f34f4e2cf523a01eec993ea29d8a7bd
#
_cell.length_a   1.000
_cell.length_b   1.000
_cell.length_c   1.000
_cell.angle_alpha   90.00
_cell.angle_beta   90.00
_cell.angle_gamma   90.00
#
_symmetry.space_group_name_H-M   'P 1'
#
loop_
_entity.id
_entity.type
_entity.pdbx_description
1 polymer ?
#
loop_
_entity_poly.entity_id
_entity_poly.type
_entity_poly.pdbx_seq_one_letter_code
_entity_poly.pdbx_strand_id
1 'polypeptide(L)'
;AAIIAEYNPLHNGHAYQIEQTKKGTGADYVITFMSGDFVQRGAPALLDKYTRTRMALLCGADAVIELPTLYAAASAEYFAQGAVTLMSQLGVVDLLSFGSESGDLSSLSKAAELLLSREPADLTQLLKKGLSYPAARTQSFSSLSGDLQDLLVSPNNILGVEYCKALFASRSQIRPFTIARKGNGYHDLSLQPGPEDFSSASSIRAFLSDRKS
;
A
#
# COMPACT_ATOMS: atom_id res chain seq x y z
N ALA A 1 6.21 15.02 2.47
CA ALA A 1 5.94 13.58 2.62
C ALA A 1 5.35 13.00 1.34
N ALA A 2 5.42 11.70 1.18
CA ALA A 2 4.80 10.99 0.06
C ALA A 2 3.81 9.94 0.55
N ILE A 3 2.80 9.64 -0.27
CA ILE A 3 1.86 8.53 -0.12
C ILE A 3 1.85 7.73 -1.42
N ILE A 4 1.85 6.40 -1.34
CA ILE A 4 1.64 5.52 -2.49
C ILE A 4 0.19 5.05 -2.46
N ALA A 5 -0.55 5.19 -3.56
CA ALA A 5 -1.97 4.88 -3.58
C ALA A 5 -2.48 4.40 -4.94
N GLU A 6 -3.57 3.66 -4.91
CA GLU A 6 -4.37 3.35 -6.11
C GLU A 6 -5.56 4.31 -6.25
N TYR A 7 -6.18 4.70 -5.13
CA TYR A 7 -7.42 5.47 -5.07
C TYR A 7 -8.51 4.90 -5.98
N ASN A 8 -8.83 3.63 -5.80
CA ASN A 8 -9.72 2.87 -6.69
C ASN A 8 -11.06 2.46 -6.05
N PRO A 9 -12.00 3.42 -5.79
CA PRO A 9 -11.84 4.87 -5.84
C PRO A 9 -11.22 5.45 -4.57
N LEU A 10 -10.96 6.76 -4.57
CA LEU A 10 -10.63 7.50 -3.36
C LEU A 10 -11.86 7.53 -2.42
N HIS A 11 -11.66 7.39 -1.11
CA HIS A 11 -12.71 7.36 -0.09
C HIS A 11 -12.23 8.05 1.20
N ASN A 12 -13.11 8.17 2.19
CA ASN A 12 -12.82 8.88 3.46
C ASN A 12 -11.56 8.39 4.18
N GLY A 13 -11.26 7.09 4.12
CA GLY A 13 -10.03 6.53 4.69
C GLY A 13 -8.76 7.09 4.02
N HIS A 14 -8.79 7.37 2.73
CA HIS A 14 -7.67 7.99 2.03
C HIS A 14 -7.54 9.49 2.36
N ALA A 15 -8.68 10.21 2.44
CA ALA A 15 -8.67 11.60 2.88
C ALA A 15 -8.12 11.73 4.31
N TYR A 16 -8.57 10.85 5.22
CA TYR A 16 -8.04 10.74 6.57
C TYR A 16 -6.52 10.48 6.57
N GLN A 17 -6.03 9.58 5.73
CA GLN A 17 -4.59 9.31 5.62
C GLN A 17 -3.81 10.55 5.20
N ILE A 18 -4.28 11.30 4.20
CA ILE A 18 -3.62 12.55 3.75
C ILE A 18 -3.57 13.56 4.91
N GLU A 19 -4.68 13.76 5.60
CA GLU A 19 -4.76 14.66 6.75
C GLU A 19 -3.83 14.24 7.90
N GLN A 20 -3.86 12.96 8.28
CA GLN A 20 -3.02 12.43 9.36
C GLN A 20 -1.53 12.43 8.99
N THR A 21 -1.19 12.28 7.72
CA THR A 21 0.17 12.43 7.23
C THR A 21 0.67 13.84 7.53
N LYS A 22 -0.05 14.89 7.14
CA LYS A 22 0.33 16.29 7.44
C LYS A 22 0.42 16.54 8.95
N LYS A 23 -0.60 16.15 9.70
CA LYS A 23 -0.65 16.36 11.17
C LYS A 23 0.43 15.60 11.93
N GLY A 24 0.63 14.32 11.61
CA GLY A 24 1.53 13.46 12.38
C GLY A 24 3.00 13.63 12.02
N THR A 25 3.31 14.13 10.83
CA THR A 25 4.70 14.30 10.39
C THR A 25 5.16 15.75 10.38
N GLY A 26 4.24 16.70 10.43
CA GLY A 26 4.53 18.12 10.23
C GLY A 26 4.98 18.47 8.81
N ALA A 27 4.71 17.61 7.84
CA ALA A 27 5.09 17.84 6.45
C ALA A 27 4.30 18.99 5.83
N ASP A 28 4.99 19.94 5.20
CA ASP A 28 4.38 21.07 4.51
C ASP A 28 3.57 20.62 3.29
N TYR A 29 4.06 19.59 2.59
CA TYR A 29 3.47 19.07 1.36
C TYR A 29 3.31 17.55 1.38
N VAL A 30 2.24 17.06 0.76
CA VAL A 30 1.98 15.63 0.51
C VAL A 30 1.90 15.37 -0.99
N ILE A 31 2.84 14.58 -1.50
CA ILE A 31 2.87 14.11 -2.88
C ILE A 31 2.30 12.70 -2.91
N THR A 32 1.29 12.46 -3.74
CA THR A 32 0.78 11.11 -3.97
C THR A 32 1.41 10.49 -5.21
N PHE A 33 2.00 9.31 -5.06
CA PHE A 33 2.43 8.45 -6.16
C PHE A 33 1.29 7.48 -6.46
N MET A 34 0.59 7.70 -7.56
CA MET A 34 -0.69 7.04 -7.84
C MET A 34 -0.60 6.13 -9.05
N SER A 35 -1.16 4.93 -8.95
CA SER A 35 -1.36 4.05 -10.11
C SER A 35 -2.12 4.76 -11.22
N GLY A 36 -1.71 4.56 -12.47
CA GLY A 36 -2.40 5.04 -13.66
C GLY A 36 -3.74 4.34 -13.87
N ASP A 37 -4.09 4.04 -15.12
CA ASP A 37 -5.40 3.43 -15.45
C ASP A 37 -5.46 1.93 -15.08
N PHE A 38 -4.32 1.32 -14.74
CA PHE A 38 -4.23 -0.03 -14.21
C PHE A 38 -3.66 -0.01 -12.79
N VAL A 39 -4.33 -0.75 -11.90
CA VAL A 39 -3.94 -0.89 -10.50
C VAL A 39 -3.22 -2.21 -10.25
N GLN A 40 -2.78 -2.46 -9.03
CA GLN A 40 -2.07 -3.66 -8.63
C GLN A 40 -2.81 -4.94 -9.12
N ARG A 41 -2.04 -5.92 -9.58
CA ARG A 41 -2.53 -7.15 -10.23
C ARG A 41 -3.15 -6.96 -11.62
N GLY A 42 -2.96 -5.79 -12.24
CA GLY A 42 -3.36 -5.52 -13.62
C GLY A 42 -4.84 -5.28 -13.84
N ALA A 43 -5.63 -5.07 -12.77
CA ALA A 43 -7.04 -4.71 -12.94
C ALA A 43 -7.18 -3.27 -13.42
N PRO A 44 -8.17 -2.96 -14.30
CA PRO A 44 -8.47 -1.58 -14.65
C PRO A 44 -9.04 -0.84 -13.44
N ALA A 45 -8.67 0.43 -13.31
CA ALA A 45 -9.24 1.30 -12.29
C ALA A 45 -10.72 1.61 -12.58
N LEU A 46 -11.52 1.79 -11.53
CA LEU A 46 -12.95 2.13 -11.66
C LEU A 46 -13.17 3.48 -12.34
N LEU A 47 -12.31 4.45 -12.06
CA LEU A 47 -12.31 5.80 -12.60
C LEU A 47 -10.98 6.07 -13.29
N ASP A 48 -11.00 6.91 -14.32
CA ASP A 48 -9.79 7.35 -15.00
C ASP A 48 -8.82 8.06 -14.07
N LYS A 49 -7.56 8.10 -14.43
CA LYS A 49 -6.51 8.66 -13.59
C LYS A 49 -6.67 10.16 -13.31
N TYR A 50 -7.23 10.93 -14.25
CA TYR A 50 -7.41 12.38 -14.10
C TYR A 50 -8.49 12.69 -13.06
N THR A 51 -9.60 11.95 -13.09
CA THR A 51 -10.66 12.04 -12.08
C THR A 51 -10.10 11.70 -10.68
N ARG A 52 -9.35 10.61 -10.55
CA ARG A 52 -8.72 10.21 -9.28
C ARG A 52 -7.68 11.22 -8.80
N THR A 53 -6.89 11.81 -9.71
CA THR A 53 -5.96 12.90 -9.41
C THR A 53 -6.71 14.11 -8.82
N ARG A 54 -7.81 14.53 -9.49
CA ARG A 54 -8.63 15.62 -8.98
C ARG A 54 -9.19 15.34 -7.60
N MET A 55 -9.67 14.13 -7.35
CA MET A 55 -10.16 13.72 -6.03
C MET A 55 -9.04 13.82 -4.97
N ALA A 56 -7.83 13.35 -5.26
CA ALA A 56 -6.69 13.41 -4.35
C ALA A 56 -6.31 14.86 -3.99
N LEU A 57 -6.23 15.75 -4.99
CA LEU A 57 -5.95 17.16 -4.78
C LEU A 57 -7.04 17.85 -3.95
N LEU A 58 -8.32 17.56 -4.20
CA LEU A 58 -9.43 18.08 -3.41
C LEU A 58 -9.43 17.57 -1.96
N CYS A 59 -8.84 16.38 -1.71
CA CYS A 59 -8.67 15.82 -0.38
C CYS A 59 -7.39 16.27 0.32
N GLY A 60 -6.62 17.19 -0.27
CA GLY A 60 -5.48 17.85 0.38
C GLY A 60 -4.11 17.31 -0.02
N ALA A 61 -4.00 16.43 -1.02
CA ALA A 61 -2.71 16.17 -1.68
C ALA A 61 -2.27 17.45 -2.44
N ASP A 62 -0.98 17.75 -2.42
CA ASP A 62 -0.42 18.96 -3.06
C ASP A 62 0.04 18.66 -4.49
N ALA A 63 0.42 17.41 -4.76
CA ALA A 63 0.77 16.94 -6.10
C ALA A 63 0.43 15.45 -6.25
N VAL A 64 0.20 15.03 -7.49
CA VAL A 64 0.02 13.62 -7.86
C VAL A 64 0.97 13.28 -8.99
N ILE A 65 1.76 12.23 -8.79
CA ILE A 65 2.72 11.70 -9.77
C ILE A 65 2.23 10.31 -10.17
N GLU A 66 2.12 10.06 -11.46
CA GLU A 66 1.73 8.74 -11.97
C GLU A 66 2.86 7.73 -11.78
N LEU A 67 2.55 6.62 -11.12
CA LEU A 67 3.45 5.47 -11.04
C LEU A 67 3.42 4.73 -12.38
N PRO A 68 4.58 4.47 -13.02
CA PRO A 68 4.62 3.74 -14.28
C PRO A 68 3.87 2.42 -14.21
N THR A 69 3.07 2.11 -15.22
CA THR A 69 2.18 0.93 -15.26
C THR A 69 2.91 -0.37 -14.98
N LEU A 70 4.16 -0.50 -15.41
CA LEU A 70 5.01 -1.65 -15.13
C LEU A 70 5.09 -1.98 -13.64
N TYR A 71 5.20 -0.95 -12.79
CA TYR A 71 5.24 -1.10 -11.33
C TYR A 71 3.84 -1.09 -10.73
N ALA A 72 2.96 -0.22 -11.23
CA ALA A 72 1.60 -0.09 -10.73
C ALA A 72 0.79 -1.39 -10.81
N ALA A 73 0.97 -2.18 -11.88
CA ALA A 73 0.27 -3.44 -12.12
C ALA A 73 1.00 -4.68 -11.55
N ALA A 74 2.16 -4.50 -10.92
CA ALA A 74 3.01 -5.59 -10.48
C ALA A 74 2.59 -6.19 -9.12
N SER A 75 3.39 -7.14 -8.61
CA SER A 75 3.27 -7.65 -7.23
C SER A 75 3.58 -6.55 -6.21
N ALA A 76 3.18 -6.75 -4.94
CA ALA A 76 3.43 -5.79 -3.87
C ALA A 76 4.92 -5.39 -3.75
N GLU A 77 5.83 -6.33 -3.93
CA GLU A 77 7.26 -6.11 -3.89
C GLU A 77 7.74 -5.15 -4.99
N TYR A 78 7.41 -5.43 -6.26
CA TYR A 78 7.80 -4.57 -7.39
C TYR A 78 7.07 -3.23 -7.37
N PHE A 79 5.82 -3.21 -6.92
CA PHE A 79 5.04 -2.00 -6.70
C PHE A 79 5.74 -1.07 -5.70
N ALA A 80 6.14 -1.60 -4.54
CA ALA A 80 6.88 -0.86 -3.52
C ALA A 80 8.26 -0.41 -4.02
N GLN A 81 9.00 -1.30 -4.66
CA GLN A 81 10.33 -1.02 -5.17
C GLN A 81 10.31 0.09 -6.23
N GLY A 82 9.39 0.04 -7.19
CA GLY A 82 9.25 1.05 -8.23
C GLY A 82 8.88 2.42 -7.66
N ALA A 83 7.93 2.46 -6.72
CA ALA A 83 7.52 3.69 -6.08
C ALA A 83 8.65 4.32 -5.23
N VAL A 84 9.33 3.52 -4.40
CA VAL A 84 10.47 3.99 -3.59
C VAL A 84 11.62 4.48 -4.46
N THR A 85 11.92 3.77 -5.56
CA THR A 85 12.95 4.20 -6.51
C THR A 85 12.60 5.57 -7.11
N LEU A 86 11.36 5.74 -7.57
CA LEU A 86 10.90 6.99 -8.15
C LEU A 86 10.97 8.16 -7.15
N MET A 87 10.51 7.94 -5.90
CA MET A 87 10.60 8.93 -4.83
C MET A 87 12.05 9.31 -4.50
N SER A 88 12.94 8.32 -4.42
CA SER A 88 14.36 8.54 -4.12
C SER A 88 15.05 9.33 -5.23
N GLN A 89 14.73 9.06 -6.50
CA GLN A 89 15.27 9.81 -7.64
C GLN A 89 14.72 11.23 -7.73
N LEU A 90 13.47 11.46 -7.30
CA LEU A 90 12.89 12.79 -7.25
C LEU A 90 13.62 13.71 -6.25
N GLY A 91 14.16 13.15 -5.17
CA GLY A 91 15.03 13.85 -4.23
C GLY A 91 14.37 14.90 -3.32
N VAL A 92 13.03 14.97 -3.30
CA VAL A 92 12.26 15.96 -2.50
C VAL A 92 11.35 15.30 -1.46
N VAL A 93 11.48 13.99 -1.26
CA VAL A 93 10.67 13.22 -0.33
C VAL A 93 11.49 12.83 0.89
N ASP A 94 11.06 13.28 2.07
CA ASP A 94 11.71 12.95 3.36
C ASP A 94 11.02 11.79 4.09
N LEU A 95 9.72 11.60 3.83
CA LEU A 95 8.86 10.65 4.53
C LEU A 95 7.97 9.90 3.55
N LEU A 96 7.86 8.59 3.73
CA LEU A 96 6.84 7.74 3.08
C LEU A 96 5.78 7.37 4.11
N SER A 97 4.58 7.90 3.94
CA SER A 97 3.41 7.61 4.79
C SER A 97 2.52 6.55 4.17
N PHE A 98 2.13 5.57 4.97
CA PHE A 98 1.21 4.50 4.54
C PHE A 98 0.29 4.05 5.68
N GLY A 99 -0.88 3.52 5.33
CA GLY A 99 -1.79 2.90 6.29
C GLY A 99 -1.42 1.44 6.51
N SER A 100 -1.52 0.96 7.76
CA SER A 100 -1.39 -0.46 8.10
C SER A 100 -2.46 -0.89 9.10
N GLU A 101 -2.80 -2.17 9.12
CA GLU A 101 -3.74 -2.70 10.09
C GLU A 101 -3.14 -2.71 11.49
N SER A 102 -1.85 -2.97 11.60
CA SER A 102 -1.14 -2.99 12.90
C SER A 102 -0.92 -1.59 13.49
N GLY A 103 -0.73 -0.56 12.66
CA GLY A 103 -0.32 0.77 13.11
C GLY A 103 1.06 0.79 13.79
N ASP A 104 1.80 -0.32 13.77
CA ASP A 104 3.09 -0.48 14.45
C ASP A 104 4.26 -0.55 13.46
N LEU A 105 4.90 0.60 13.27
CA LEU A 105 6.07 0.71 12.39
C LEU A 105 7.23 -0.18 12.84
N SER A 106 7.41 -0.38 14.15
CA SER A 106 8.51 -1.20 14.68
C SER A 106 8.39 -2.65 14.22
N SER A 107 7.19 -3.23 14.35
CA SER A 107 6.92 -4.61 13.90
C SER A 107 7.05 -4.75 12.39
N LEU A 108 6.54 -3.77 11.61
CA LEU A 108 6.67 -3.76 10.14
C LEU A 108 8.15 -3.67 9.69
N SER A 109 8.94 -2.81 10.33
CA SER A 109 10.37 -2.66 10.04
C SER A 109 11.16 -3.92 10.38
N LYS A 110 10.93 -4.53 11.55
CA LYS A 110 11.56 -5.79 11.94
C LYS A 110 11.23 -6.93 10.97
N ALA A 111 9.96 -7.00 10.52
CA ALA A 111 9.56 -7.95 9.50
C ALA A 111 10.33 -7.72 8.19
N ALA A 112 10.45 -6.48 7.76
CA ALA A 112 11.19 -6.11 6.54
C ALA A 112 12.68 -6.49 6.63
N GLU A 113 13.35 -6.18 7.73
CA GLU A 113 14.76 -6.56 7.97
C GLU A 113 14.96 -8.07 7.95
N LEU A 114 14.06 -8.82 8.62
CA LEU A 114 14.11 -10.27 8.63
C LEU A 114 13.95 -10.86 7.23
N LEU A 115 13.01 -10.34 6.44
CA LEU A 115 12.77 -10.81 5.08
C LEU A 115 13.89 -10.43 4.11
N LEU A 116 14.63 -9.35 4.36
CA LEU A 116 15.84 -9.01 3.62
C LEU A 116 17.02 -9.90 3.97
N SER A 117 17.17 -10.28 5.25
CA SER A 117 18.27 -11.11 5.73
C SER A 117 18.12 -12.59 5.38
N ARG A 118 16.89 -13.03 5.22
CA ARG A 118 16.53 -14.38 4.81
C ARG A 118 15.96 -14.32 3.40
N GLU A 119 16.81 -14.26 2.39
CA GLU A 119 16.33 -14.66 1.07
C GLU A 119 15.79 -16.08 1.20
N PRO A 120 14.54 -16.32 0.82
CA PRO A 120 13.95 -17.62 1.06
C PRO A 120 14.56 -18.62 0.09
N ALA A 121 15.65 -19.28 0.51
CA ALA A 121 16.10 -20.50 -0.18
C ALA A 121 14.90 -21.45 -0.40
N ASP A 122 13.98 -21.45 0.54
CA ASP A 122 12.72 -22.19 0.48
C ASP A 122 11.76 -21.68 -0.58
N LEU A 123 11.65 -20.37 -0.85
CA LEU A 123 10.75 -19.82 -1.86
C LEU A 123 11.10 -20.34 -3.26
N THR A 124 12.36 -20.32 -3.63
CA THR A 124 12.84 -20.84 -4.91
C THR A 124 12.56 -22.36 -5.04
N GLN A 125 12.74 -23.12 -3.97
CA GLN A 125 12.43 -24.54 -3.96
C GLN A 125 10.92 -24.81 -4.07
N LEU A 126 10.10 -24.02 -3.39
CA LEU A 126 8.64 -24.15 -3.43
C LEU A 126 8.09 -23.80 -4.82
N LEU A 127 8.63 -22.77 -5.46
CA LEU A 127 8.31 -22.41 -6.86
C LEU A 127 8.71 -23.54 -7.83
N LYS A 128 9.89 -24.16 -7.65
CA LYS A 128 10.32 -25.33 -8.43
C LYS A 128 9.43 -26.55 -8.23
N LYS A 129 8.74 -26.66 -7.09
CA LYS A 129 7.74 -27.70 -6.81
C LYS A 129 6.37 -27.39 -7.45
N GLY A 130 6.24 -26.28 -8.19
CA GLY A 130 5.02 -25.91 -8.90
C GLY A 130 4.00 -25.13 -8.08
N LEU A 131 4.34 -24.65 -6.88
CA LEU A 131 3.45 -23.76 -6.14
C LEU A 131 3.36 -22.39 -6.84
N SER A 132 2.16 -21.79 -6.80
CA SER A 132 2.03 -20.39 -7.20
C SER A 132 2.85 -19.47 -6.28
N TYR A 133 3.29 -18.33 -6.79
CA TYR A 133 4.09 -17.39 -5.99
C TYR A 133 3.44 -17.00 -4.65
N PRO A 134 2.12 -16.66 -4.57
CA PRO A 134 1.47 -16.41 -3.30
C PRO A 134 1.51 -17.61 -2.34
N ALA A 135 1.23 -18.83 -2.83
CA ALA A 135 1.25 -20.04 -2.01
C ALA A 135 2.65 -20.37 -1.52
N ALA A 136 3.66 -20.29 -2.40
CA ALA A 136 5.06 -20.52 -2.05
C ALA A 136 5.54 -19.48 -1.00
N ARG A 137 5.15 -18.23 -1.16
CA ARG A 137 5.47 -17.16 -0.19
C ARG A 137 4.82 -17.42 1.17
N THR A 138 3.52 -17.72 1.22
CA THR A 138 2.83 -18.06 2.48
C THR A 138 3.49 -19.25 3.18
N GLN A 139 3.85 -20.29 2.42
CA GLN A 139 4.50 -21.48 2.98
C GLN A 139 5.93 -21.18 3.45
N SER A 140 6.70 -20.33 2.76
CA SER A 140 8.04 -19.92 3.22
C SER A 140 7.98 -19.15 4.55
N PHE A 141 6.86 -18.51 4.86
CA PHE A 141 6.64 -17.81 6.13
C PHE A 141 6.15 -18.72 7.26
N SER A 142 5.79 -19.97 6.99
CA SER A 142 5.36 -20.92 8.03
C SER A 142 6.44 -21.21 9.08
N SER A 143 7.71 -20.93 8.77
CA SER A 143 8.85 -21.03 9.69
C SER A 143 9.09 -19.77 10.54
N LEU A 144 8.32 -18.70 10.31
CA LEU A 144 8.40 -17.48 11.12
C LEU A 144 7.61 -17.62 12.42
N SER A 145 7.89 -16.76 13.41
CA SER A 145 7.08 -16.68 14.64
C SER A 145 5.62 -16.35 14.32
N GLY A 146 4.68 -16.80 15.17
CA GLY A 146 3.25 -16.57 15.00
C GLY A 146 2.91 -15.09 14.78
N ASP A 147 3.50 -14.18 15.56
CA ASP A 147 3.27 -12.72 15.44
C ASP A 147 3.62 -12.18 14.05
N LEU A 148 4.67 -12.71 13.42
CA LEU A 148 5.05 -12.33 12.05
C LEU A 148 4.11 -12.90 11.01
N GLN A 149 3.61 -14.12 11.22
CA GLN A 149 2.60 -14.72 10.34
C GLN A 149 1.32 -13.88 10.37
N ASP A 150 0.84 -13.51 11.56
CA ASP A 150 -0.37 -12.69 11.74
C ASP A 150 -0.20 -11.30 11.11
N LEU A 151 0.98 -10.70 11.22
CA LEU A 151 1.29 -9.42 10.58
C LEU A 151 1.19 -9.51 9.05
N LEU A 152 1.65 -10.62 8.46
CA LEU A 152 1.73 -10.83 7.02
C LEU A 152 0.44 -11.42 6.39
N VAL A 153 -0.64 -11.57 7.14
CA VAL A 153 -1.96 -11.95 6.62
C VAL A 153 -2.69 -10.73 6.06
N SER A 154 -2.51 -9.56 6.67
CA SER A 154 -3.26 -8.35 6.33
C SER A 154 -2.64 -7.61 5.14
N PRO A 155 -3.43 -7.25 4.11
CA PRO A 155 -2.90 -6.69 2.85
C PRO A 155 -2.08 -5.40 3.02
N ASN A 156 -2.52 -4.47 3.89
CA ASN A 156 -1.79 -3.22 4.07
C ASN A 156 -0.55 -3.39 4.95
N ASN A 157 -0.53 -4.34 5.88
CA ASN A 157 0.69 -4.73 6.58
C ASN A 157 1.71 -5.31 5.60
N ILE A 158 1.28 -6.18 4.67
CA ILE A 158 2.15 -6.72 3.62
C ILE A 158 2.77 -5.58 2.80
N LEU A 159 1.96 -4.63 2.34
CA LEU A 159 2.46 -3.46 1.61
C LEU A 159 3.41 -2.61 2.47
N GLY A 160 3.08 -2.38 3.73
CA GLY A 160 3.95 -1.66 4.68
C GLY A 160 5.32 -2.31 4.84
N VAL A 161 5.36 -3.64 4.96
CA VAL A 161 6.61 -4.41 5.01
C VAL A 161 7.38 -4.28 3.70
N GLU A 162 6.72 -4.36 2.53
CA GLU A 162 7.40 -4.20 1.24
C GLU A 162 7.93 -2.78 1.04
N TYR A 163 7.24 -1.74 1.54
CA TYR A 163 7.77 -0.36 1.54
C TYR A 163 9.03 -0.25 2.41
N CYS A 164 9.00 -0.79 3.62
CA CYS A 164 10.19 -0.81 4.49
C CYS A 164 11.34 -1.58 3.85
N LYS A 165 11.07 -2.76 3.25
CA LYS A 165 12.08 -3.53 2.51
C LYS A 165 12.71 -2.71 1.38
N ALA A 166 11.90 -2.05 0.56
CA ALA A 166 12.39 -1.24 -0.55
C ALA A 166 13.26 -0.08 -0.08
N LEU A 167 12.85 0.61 1.00
CA LEU A 167 13.63 1.68 1.62
C LEU A 167 14.99 1.18 2.15
N PHE A 168 15.02 0.05 2.87
CA PHE A 168 16.24 -0.51 3.44
C PHE A 168 17.16 -1.05 2.36
N ALA A 169 16.65 -1.79 1.38
CA ALA A 169 17.43 -2.34 0.29
C ALA A 169 18.10 -1.26 -0.57
N SER A 170 17.41 -0.15 -0.81
CA SER A 170 17.93 0.99 -1.56
C SER A 170 18.80 1.94 -0.72
N ARG A 171 18.94 1.71 0.59
CA ARG A 171 19.59 2.63 1.54
C ARG A 171 19.04 4.05 1.44
N SER A 172 17.73 4.16 1.21
CA SER A 172 17.05 5.45 1.06
C SER A 172 17.10 6.24 2.36
N GLN A 173 17.21 7.56 2.26
CA GLN A 173 17.08 8.47 3.41
C GLN A 173 15.62 8.79 3.74
N ILE A 174 14.68 8.32 2.94
CA ILE A 174 13.24 8.47 3.16
C ILE A 174 12.85 7.63 4.37
N ARG A 175 12.24 8.27 5.37
CA ARG A 175 11.81 7.61 6.61
C ARG A 175 10.39 7.07 6.45
N PRO A 176 10.10 5.83 6.81
CA PRO A 176 8.75 5.30 6.83
C PRO A 176 7.93 5.90 7.98
N PHE A 177 6.63 6.09 7.75
CA PHE A 177 5.66 6.53 8.74
C PHE A 177 4.35 5.78 8.51
N THR A 178 3.82 5.11 9.53
CA THR A 178 2.57 4.36 9.42
C THR A 178 1.44 4.97 10.23
N ILE A 179 0.24 4.86 9.70
CA ILE A 179 -1.01 5.31 10.32
C ILE A 179 -1.88 4.08 10.53
N ALA A 180 -2.35 3.85 11.75
CA ALA A 180 -3.32 2.80 12.02
C ALA A 180 -4.59 3.04 11.21
N ARG A 181 -5.03 2.05 10.44
CA ARG A 181 -6.26 2.13 9.65
C ARG A 181 -7.47 2.20 10.58
N LYS A 182 -8.38 3.11 10.27
CA LYS A 182 -9.70 3.19 10.91
C LYS A 182 -10.74 2.55 9.99
N GLY A 183 -11.73 1.88 10.57
CA GLY A 183 -12.85 1.30 9.84
C GLY A 183 -12.84 -0.22 9.78
N ASN A 184 -13.80 -0.78 9.06
CA ASN A 184 -14.04 -2.21 8.95
C ASN A 184 -12.90 -2.95 8.25
N GLY A 185 -12.70 -4.21 8.62
CA GLY A 185 -11.67 -5.07 8.02
C GLY A 185 -11.81 -5.17 6.50
N TYR A 186 -10.73 -5.53 5.83
CA TYR A 186 -10.65 -5.64 4.36
C TYR A 186 -11.75 -6.51 3.72
N HIS A 187 -12.32 -7.45 4.47
CA HIS A 187 -13.38 -8.36 4.02
C HIS A 187 -14.80 -7.87 4.30
N ASP A 188 -14.97 -6.73 4.97
CA ASP A 188 -16.31 -6.18 5.21
C ASP A 188 -16.78 -5.41 3.97
N LEU A 189 -17.77 -5.98 3.30
CA LEU A 189 -18.40 -5.39 2.11
C LEU A 189 -19.56 -4.45 2.46
N SER A 190 -19.87 -4.24 3.74
CA SER A 190 -20.92 -3.33 4.16
C SER A 190 -20.54 -1.88 3.84
N LEU A 191 -21.49 -1.14 3.26
CA LEU A 191 -21.38 0.31 3.16
C LEU A 191 -21.79 0.94 4.47
N GLN A 192 -20.96 1.81 4.99
CA GLN A 192 -21.29 2.60 6.16
C GLN A 192 -21.72 4.00 5.69
N PRO A 193 -22.98 4.40 5.88
CA PRO A 193 -23.48 5.70 5.47
C PRO A 193 -23.19 6.77 6.52
N GLY A 194 -22.13 7.55 6.36
CA GLY A 194 -21.83 8.69 7.23
C GLY A 194 -20.51 9.37 6.88
N PRO A 195 -20.33 10.64 7.25
CA PRO A 195 -19.08 11.37 6.97
C PRO A 195 -17.89 10.85 7.78
N GLU A 196 -18.15 10.14 8.89
CA GLU A 196 -17.12 9.53 9.74
C GLU A 196 -16.93 8.03 9.46
N ASP A 197 -17.68 7.47 8.52
CA ASP A 197 -17.64 6.05 8.20
C ASP A 197 -16.64 5.75 7.10
N PHE A 198 -15.86 4.70 7.30
CA PHE A 198 -14.76 4.30 6.44
C PHE A 198 -15.10 3.04 5.63
N SER A 199 -15.93 3.20 4.60
CA SER A 199 -16.14 2.13 3.61
C SER A 199 -14.86 1.83 2.85
N SER A 200 -14.59 0.54 2.57
CA SER A 200 -13.42 0.16 1.77
C SER A 200 -13.64 0.43 0.28
N ALA A 201 -12.55 0.62 -0.47
CA ALA A 201 -12.64 0.73 -1.93
C ALA A 201 -13.29 -0.51 -2.57
N SER A 202 -13.13 -1.69 -1.96
CA SER A 202 -13.74 -2.95 -2.43
C SER A 202 -15.24 -2.96 -2.22
N SER A 203 -15.74 -2.51 -1.05
CA SER A 203 -17.19 -2.40 -0.80
C SER A 203 -17.85 -1.39 -1.74
N ILE A 204 -17.20 -0.25 -2.00
CA ILE A 204 -17.70 0.74 -2.95
C ILE A 204 -17.79 0.16 -4.37
N ARG A 205 -16.76 -0.55 -4.83
CA ARG A 205 -16.79 -1.19 -6.16
C ARG A 205 -17.88 -2.25 -6.27
N ALA A 206 -18.04 -3.11 -5.26
CA ALA A 206 -19.08 -4.13 -5.21
C ALA A 206 -20.47 -3.49 -5.34
N PHE A 207 -20.75 -2.46 -4.55
CA PHE A 207 -22.02 -1.74 -4.59
C PHE A 207 -22.33 -1.10 -5.94
N LEU A 208 -21.31 -0.53 -6.61
CA LEU A 208 -21.49 0.07 -7.92
C LEU A 208 -21.67 -0.97 -9.03
N SER A 209 -21.13 -2.16 -8.87
CA SER A 209 -21.31 -3.28 -9.81
C SER A 209 -22.74 -3.84 -9.73
N ASP A 210 -23.31 -3.99 -8.54
CA ASP A 210 -24.68 -4.49 -8.34
C ASP A 210 -25.77 -3.55 -8.91
N ARG A 211 -25.46 -2.25 -9.02
CA ARG A 211 -26.40 -1.27 -9.60
C ARG A 211 -26.44 -1.28 -11.15
N LYS A 212 -25.54 -2.01 -11.81
CA LYS A 212 -25.49 -2.15 -13.28
C LYS A 212 -26.20 -3.40 -13.78
N SER A 213 -26.67 -4.26 -12.91
CA SER A 213 -27.54 -5.41 -13.19
C SER A 213 -28.99 -5.07 -12.89
#